data_21e1a689b93ca13187a9f66a26dda6a1
#
_entry.id   21e1a689b93ca13187a9f66a26dda6a1
#
_cell.length_a   1.000
_cell.length_b   1.000
_cell.length_c   1.000
_cell.angle_alpha   90.00
_cell.angle_beta   90.00
_cell.angle_gamma   90.00
#
_symmetry.space_group_name_H-M   'P 1'
#
loop_
_entity.id
_entity.type
_entity.pdbx_description
1 polymer ?
#
loop_
_entity_poly.entity_id
_entity_poly.type
_entity_poly.pdbx_seq_one_letter_code
_entity_poly.pdbx_strand_id
1 'polypeptide(L)'
;MYKILIIVDKFKGSLTAREVSSIINGSFATVLPDAKITAIPLADGGDGTIDALEHFGDEVIPVETVDPLGKPLTVPVLRVGNKVLCEMAKSTGLWSLSKEERDPRYTSSYGFGVVIEKVARMGFNKILLGIGGSATNDAGAGMLSALGFRFLDKNNRPVCDNGFVTGCRIGDIYHIDDTNVPGYIRNLEVEVACDVNNPLTGIYGASHVYGPQKGATPGIVETLERGVVNFAGVSTIWSGRDLTQIPGAGAAGGVGYALALFLDAKLLSGWRLLFDLLGVEAMIGASDLVITGEGRVDGQSLSGKLLDGVLQRAGHHRKRVWVICGDNLLTDRELEIAGVERLFAISGIQPVKEVAIAKGSHYLEKISRHAATFLKPSTSNDQTI
;
A
#
# COMPACT_ATOMS: atom_id res chain seq x y z
N MET A 1 -11.06 -24.64 -22.40
CA MET A 1 -10.69 -24.42 -20.98
C MET A 1 -10.45 -22.93 -20.80
N TYR A 2 -11.27 -22.23 -20.00
CA TYR A 2 -11.10 -20.81 -19.73
C TYR A 2 -9.87 -20.55 -18.88
N LYS A 3 -9.13 -19.47 -19.22
CA LYS A 3 -8.08 -18.89 -18.39
C LYS A 3 -8.64 -17.61 -17.78
N ILE A 4 -8.90 -17.62 -16.49
CA ILE A 4 -9.51 -16.50 -15.75
C ILE A 4 -8.45 -15.89 -14.83
N LEU A 5 -8.27 -14.59 -14.93
CA LEU A 5 -7.43 -13.82 -14.03
C LEU A 5 -8.31 -12.96 -13.12
N ILE A 6 -8.19 -13.13 -11.82
CA ILE A 6 -8.92 -12.36 -10.80
C ILE A 6 -7.92 -11.38 -10.16
N ILE A 7 -8.23 -10.09 -10.22
CA ILE A 7 -7.41 -9.01 -9.66
C ILE A 7 -8.34 -8.09 -8.89
N VAL A 8 -8.34 -8.16 -7.57
CA VAL A 8 -9.35 -7.48 -6.74
C VAL A 8 -8.72 -6.74 -5.56
N ASP A 9 -9.32 -5.63 -5.18
CA ASP A 9 -9.04 -4.91 -3.93
C ASP A 9 -9.96 -5.37 -2.79
N LYS A 10 -9.68 -4.89 -1.60
CA LYS A 10 -10.49 -5.08 -0.40
C LYS A 10 -11.89 -4.45 -0.55
N PHE A 11 -12.90 -5.08 0.06
CA PHE A 11 -14.21 -4.47 0.24
C PHE A 11 -14.20 -3.73 1.59
N LYS A 12 -13.89 -2.43 1.52
CA LYS A 12 -13.63 -1.59 2.68
C LYS A 12 -14.73 -1.72 3.75
N GLY A 13 -14.32 -2.05 4.97
CA GLY A 13 -15.22 -2.25 6.11
C GLY A 13 -15.92 -3.61 6.14
N SER A 14 -15.63 -4.53 5.20
CA SER A 14 -16.25 -5.84 5.12
C SER A 14 -15.22 -6.97 4.96
N LEU A 15 -14.45 -6.99 3.86
CA LEU A 15 -13.54 -8.08 3.50
C LEU A 15 -12.17 -7.56 3.08
N THR A 16 -11.12 -8.27 3.46
CA THR A 16 -9.76 -8.05 2.96
C THR A 16 -9.64 -8.45 1.48
N ALA A 17 -8.65 -7.95 0.77
CA ALA A 17 -8.40 -8.33 -0.63
C ALA A 17 -8.18 -9.85 -0.78
N ARG A 18 -7.51 -10.49 0.20
CA ARG A 18 -7.29 -11.94 0.24
C ARG A 18 -8.60 -12.72 0.37
N GLU A 19 -9.51 -12.30 1.26
CA GLU A 19 -10.82 -12.91 1.40
C GLU A 19 -11.66 -12.75 0.14
N VAL A 20 -11.71 -11.53 -0.43
CA VAL A 20 -12.43 -11.26 -1.69
C VAL A 20 -11.92 -12.16 -2.81
N SER A 21 -10.60 -12.20 -3.01
CA SER A 21 -9.93 -13.02 -4.01
C SER A 21 -10.24 -14.51 -3.83
N SER A 22 -10.14 -15.01 -2.60
CA SER A 22 -10.41 -16.41 -2.26
C SER A 22 -11.87 -16.81 -2.52
N ILE A 23 -12.84 -15.96 -2.13
CA ILE A 23 -14.27 -16.23 -2.32
C ILE A 23 -14.62 -16.25 -3.80
N ILE A 24 -14.16 -15.28 -4.58
CA ILE A 24 -14.41 -15.26 -6.04
C ILE A 24 -13.78 -16.47 -6.70
N ASN A 25 -12.51 -16.76 -6.40
CA ASN A 25 -11.80 -17.93 -6.93
C ASN A 25 -12.55 -19.24 -6.63
N GLY A 26 -12.91 -19.49 -5.37
CA GLY A 26 -13.63 -20.69 -4.95
C GLY A 26 -15.01 -20.82 -5.59
N SER A 27 -15.72 -19.68 -5.76
CA SER A 27 -17.03 -19.62 -6.42
C SER A 27 -16.93 -20.02 -7.90
N PHE A 28 -15.97 -19.45 -8.63
CA PHE A 28 -15.73 -19.75 -10.04
C PHE A 28 -15.21 -21.17 -10.23
N ALA A 29 -14.27 -21.64 -9.42
CA ALA A 29 -13.76 -23.00 -9.47
C ALA A 29 -14.87 -24.05 -9.24
N THR A 30 -15.81 -23.78 -8.33
CA THR A 30 -16.96 -24.67 -8.09
C THR A 30 -17.90 -24.79 -9.31
N VAL A 31 -18.12 -23.68 -10.01
CA VAL A 31 -19.05 -23.62 -11.16
C VAL A 31 -18.37 -24.06 -12.46
N LEU A 32 -17.07 -23.84 -12.59
CA LEU A 32 -16.24 -24.09 -13.77
C LEU A 32 -14.98 -24.90 -13.37
N PRO A 33 -15.14 -26.19 -13.04
CA PRO A 33 -14.04 -27.00 -12.51
C PRO A 33 -12.85 -27.17 -13.48
N ASP A 34 -13.10 -27.02 -14.78
CA ASP A 34 -12.05 -27.12 -15.82
C ASP A 34 -11.37 -25.78 -16.11
N ALA A 35 -11.77 -24.66 -15.48
CA ALA A 35 -11.15 -23.37 -15.71
C ALA A 35 -9.79 -23.28 -15.00
N LYS A 36 -8.79 -22.71 -15.68
CA LYS A 36 -7.53 -22.32 -15.04
C LYS A 36 -7.71 -20.91 -14.45
N ILE A 37 -7.77 -20.81 -13.13
CA ILE A 37 -7.99 -19.55 -12.43
C ILE A 37 -6.70 -19.13 -11.72
N THR A 38 -6.27 -17.89 -11.95
CA THR A 38 -5.21 -17.24 -11.18
C THR A 38 -5.85 -16.06 -10.45
N ALA A 39 -5.70 -16.01 -9.14
CA ALA A 39 -6.33 -14.98 -8.31
C ALA A 39 -5.26 -14.21 -7.53
N ILE A 40 -5.19 -12.90 -7.75
CA ILE A 40 -4.20 -12.00 -7.17
C ILE A 40 -4.95 -11.01 -6.26
N PRO A 41 -4.81 -11.12 -4.93
CA PRO A 41 -5.31 -10.10 -4.03
C PRO A 41 -4.37 -8.90 -4.07
N LEU A 42 -4.77 -7.81 -4.72
CA LEU A 42 -3.97 -6.60 -4.73
C LEU A 42 -4.38 -5.69 -3.58
N ALA A 43 -3.45 -5.53 -2.65
CA ALA A 43 -3.50 -4.49 -1.64
C ALA A 43 -2.96 -3.17 -2.23
N ASP A 44 -3.27 -2.07 -1.55
CA ASP A 44 -2.82 -0.72 -1.91
C ASP A 44 -1.37 -0.41 -1.50
N GLY A 45 -0.53 -1.45 -1.26
CA GLY A 45 0.83 -1.28 -0.71
C GLY A 45 0.84 -0.93 0.77
N GLY A 46 -0.31 -1.03 1.44
CA GLY A 46 -0.46 -0.85 2.88
C GLY A 46 -0.21 -2.13 3.67
N ASP A 47 -0.69 -2.13 4.93
CA ASP A 47 -0.57 -3.25 5.84
C ASP A 47 -1.18 -4.55 5.27
N GLY A 48 -0.42 -5.65 5.35
CA GLY A 48 -0.82 -6.98 4.88
C GLY A 48 -0.54 -7.27 3.40
N THR A 49 0.19 -6.41 2.70
CA THR A 49 0.59 -6.66 1.30
C THR A 49 1.50 -7.88 1.18
N ILE A 50 2.50 -8.03 2.07
CA ILE A 50 3.37 -9.22 2.07
C ILE A 50 2.55 -10.48 2.30
N ASP A 51 1.67 -10.50 3.30
CA ASP A 51 0.82 -11.66 3.61
C ASP A 51 -0.09 -12.05 2.43
N ALA A 52 -0.57 -11.06 1.68
CA ALA A 52 -1.39 -11.28 0.49
C ALA A 52 -0.58 -11.84 -0.69
N LEU A 53 0.69 -11.47 -0.80
CA LEU A 53 1.56 -11.79 -1.93
C LEU A 53 2.56 -12.91 -1.66
N GLU A 54 2.61 -13.48 -0.46
CA GLU A 54 3.58 -14.51 -0.07
C GLU A 54 3.68 -15.65 -1.09
N HIS A 55 2.55 -16.12 -1.62
CA HIS A 55 2.51 -17.21 -2.61
C HIS A 55 3.01 -16.83 -4.02
N PHE A 56 3.21 -15.55 -4.28
CA PHE A 56 3.72 -15.04 -5.55
C PHE A 56 5.20 -14.65 -5.48
N GLY A 57 5.77 -14.63 -4.27
CA GLY A 57 7.18 -14.37 -4.06
C GLY A 57 8.04 -15.62 -4.16
N ASP A 58 9.35 -15.41 -4.33
CA ASP A 58 10.33 -16.50 -4.36
C ASP A 58 10.70 -16.94 -2.94
N GLU A 59 10.74 -15.99 -2.00
CA GLU A 59 11.24 -16.25 -0.63
C GLU A 59 10.73 -15.17 0.34
N VAL A 60 10.33 -15.60 1.53
CA VAL A 60 10.09 -14.72 2.68
C VAL A 60 11.34 -14.73 3.56
N ILE A 61 12.00 -13.59 3.68
CA ILE A 61 13.25 -13.43 4.44
C ILE A 61 12.93 -12.78 5.78
N PRO A 62 13.24 -13.41 6.93
CA PRO A 62 13.10 -12.79 8.24
C PRO A 62 14.21 -11.76 8.46
N VAL A 63 13.84 -10.56 8.91
CA VAL A 63 14.75 -9.45 9.20
C VAL A 63 14.55 -8.98 10.64
N GLU A 64 15.60 -9.08 11.45
CA GLU A 64 15.60 -8.54 12.82
C GLU A 64 15.65 -7.01 12.77
N THR A 65 14.81 -6.36 13.56
CA THR A 65 14.68 -4.90 13.66
C THR A 65 14.13 -4.51 15.04
N VAL A 66 13.58 -3.31 15.16
CA VAL A 66 12.89 -2.83 16.35
C VAL A 66 11.51 -2.27 15.99
N ASP A 67 10.60 -2.29 16.98
CA ASP A 67 9.29 -1.66 16.90
C ASP A 67 9.37 -0.11 16.98
N PRO A 68 8.24 0.64 16.91
CA PRO A 68 8.25 2.11 17.00
C PRO A 68 8.84 2.67 18.30
N LEU A 69 8.90 1.87 19.36
CA LEU A 69 9.43 2.22 20.70
C LEU A 69 10.82 1.64 20.97
N GLY A 70 11.44 1.01 19.96
CA GLY A 70 12.80 0.45 20.08
C GLY A 70 12.87 -0.96 20.68
N LYS A 71 11.74 -1.68 20.86
CA LYS A 71 11.74 -3.06 21.33
C LYS A 71 12.14 -4.01 20.18
N PRO A 72 12.99 -5.04 20.43
CA PRO A 72 13.41 -5.99 19.40
C PRO A 72 12.23 -6.71 18.74
N LEU A 73 12.31 -6.88 17.42
CA LEU A 73 11.28 -7.48 16.58
C LEU A 73 11.92 -8.17 15.36
N THR A 74 11.31 -9.23 14.86
CA THR A 74 11.64 -9.84 13.57
C THR A 74 10.47 -9.69 12.62
N VAL A 75 10.74 -9.20 11.41
CA VAL A 75 9.70 -8.93 10.41
C VAL A 75 9.99 -9.65 9.10
N PRO A 76 8.96 -10.07 8.34
CA PRO A 76 9.16 -10.63 7.02
C PRO A 76 9.43 -9.52 6.00
N VAL A 77 10.28 -9.80 5.02
CA VAL A 77 10.34 -9.11 3.74
C VAL A 77 10.16 -10.13 2.61
N LEU A 78 9.59 -9.74 1.48
CA LEU A 78 9.26 -10.65 0.39
C LEU A 78 10.16 -10.41 -0.80
N ARG A 79 10.96 -11.42 -1.18
CA ARG A 79 11.75 -11.40 -2.42
C ARG A 79 10.89 -11.81 -3.60
N VAL A 80 10.96 -11.02 -4.68
CA VAL A 80 10.36 -11.34 -5.98
C VAL A 80 11.38 -11.00 -7.08
N GLY A 81 11.98 -12.01 -7.66
CA GLY A 81 13.09 -11.85 -8.61
C GLY A 81 14.29 -11.16 -7.97
N ASN A 82 14.66 -10.02 -8.51
CA ASN A 82 15.76 -9.18 -8.02
C ASN A 82 15.27 -8.00 -7.14
N LYS A 83 14.00 -7.93 -6.83
CA LYS A 83 13.39 -6.90 -5.97
C LYS A 83 13.02 -7.48 -4.61
N VAL A 84 12.99 -6.63 -3.59
CA VAL A 84 12.48 -6.98 -2.26
C VAL A 84 11.39 -6.00 -1.85
N LEU A 85 10.24 -6.53 -1.45
CA LEU A 85 9.14 -5.77 -0.87
C LEU A 85 9.29 -5.72 0.65
N CYS A 86 9.31 -4.51 1.21
CA CYS A 86 9.33 -4.25 2.64
C CYS A 86 8.10 -3.43 3.04
N GLU A 87 7.43 -3.81 4.13
CA GLU A 87 6.30 -3.07 4.68
C GLU A 87 6.70 -2.34 5.95
N MET A 88 6.48 -1.02 5.99
CA MET A 88 6.69 -0.22 7.19
C MET A 88 5.78 -0.67 8.35
N ALA A 89 4.55 -1.07 8.05
CA ALA A 89 3.62 -1.56 9.05
C ALA A 89 4.16 -2.76 9.84
N LYS A 90 4.95 -3.62 9.24
CA LYS A 90 5.52 -4.80 9.92
C LYS A 90 6.53 -4.42 11.00
N SER A 91 7.33 -3.36 10.79
CA SER A 91 8.35 -2.90 11.75
C SER A 91 7.85 -1.76 12.64
N THR A 92 7.34 -0.67 12.04
CA THR A 92 6.97 0.56 12.76
C THR A 92 5.48 0.90 12.58
N GLY A 93 4.65 -0.16 12.58
CA GLY A 93 3.21 -0.09 12.40
C GLY A 93 2.43 0.30 13.66
N LEU A 94 1.28 0.93 13.45
CA LEU A 94 0.38 1.34 14.55
C LEU A 94 -0.26 0.15 15.28
N TRP A 95 -0.41 -0.99 14.60
CA TRP A 95 -0.99 -2.21 15.16
C TRP A 95 -0.12 -2.82 16.28
N SER A 96 1.20 -2.57 16.27
CA SER A 96 2.12 -3.08 17.30
C SER A 96 2.00 -2.36 18.65
N LEU A 97 1.29 -1.23 18.69
CA LEU A 97 1.12 -0.40 19.87
C LEU A 97 -0.27 -0.55 20.48
N SER A 98 -0.33 -0.77 21.80
CA SER A 98 -1.57 -0.62 22.54
C SER A 98 -2.09 0.84 22.46
N LYS A 99 -3.36 1.09 22.79
CA LYS A 99 -3.91 2.46 22.74
C LYS A 99 -3.14 3.41 23.66
N GLU A 100 -2.67 2.93 24.77
CA GLU A 100 -1.93 3.67 25.80
C GLU A 100 -0.51 4.01 25.37
N GLU A 101 0.10 3.18 24.51
CA GLU A 101 1.43 3.40 23.93
C GLU A 101 1.44 4.33 22.73
N ARG A 102 0.26 4.69 22.20
CA ARG A 102 0.14 5.55 21.01
C ARG A 102 0.40 7.00 21.33
N ASP A 103 1.65 7.43 21.16
CA ASP A 103 2.05 8.81 21.22
C ASP A 103 3.14 9.09 20.17
N PRO A 104 2.80 9.77 19.06
CA PRO A 104 3.72 9.97 17.96
C PRO A 104 4.90 10.91 18.28
N ARG A 105 4.95 11.49 19.48
CA ARG A 105 6.13 12.23 19.97
C ARG A 105 7.29 11.31 20.27
N TYR A 106 7.00 10.08 20.73
CA TYR A 106 7.99 9.13 21.23
C TYR A 106 8.21 7.92 20.32
N THR A 107 7.48 7.83 19.22
CA THR A 107 7.69 6.78 18.21
C THR A 107 8.74 7.21 17.18
N SER A 108 9.44 6.21 16.61
CA SER A 108 10.48 6.42 15.61
C SER A 108 10.31 5.48 14.42
N SER A 109 10.61 5.97 13.22
CA SER A 109 10.72 5.17 12.00
C SER A 109 12.05 4.40 11.89
N TYR A 110 12.89 4.42 12.91
CA TYR A 110 14.22 3.80 12.93
C TYR A 110 14.20 2.32 12.54
N GLY A 111 13.27 1.55 13.11
CA GLY A 111 13.15 0.12 12.79
C GLY A 111 12.90 -0.16 11.31
N PHE A 112 12.16 0.71 10.61
CA PHE A 112 11.98 0.58 9.18
C PHE A 112 13.29 0.87 8.41
N GLY A 113 14.07 1.85 8.85
CA GLY A 113 15.41 2.10 8.31
C GLY A 113 16.36 0.92 8.50
N VAL A 114 16.30 0.23 9.65
CA VAL A 114 17.08 -1.01 9.88
C VAL A 114 16.70 -2.11 8.90
N VAL A 115 15.41 -2.27 8.57
CA VAL A 115 14.97 -3.24 7.55
C VAL A 115 15.57 -2.89 6.19
N ILE A 116 15.49 -1.64 5.76
CA ILE A 116 16.06 -1.18 4.47
C ILE A 116 17.58 -1.41 4.45
N GLU A 117 18.28 -1.04 5.52
CA GLU A 117 19.73 -1.20 5.64
C GLU A 117 20.16 -2.67 5.53
N LYS A 118 19.50 -3.56 6.27
CA LYS A 118 19.81 -5.00 6.24
C LYS A 118 19.54 -5.62 4.87
N VAL A 119 18.43 -5.28 4.23
CA VAL A 119 18.10 -5.73 2.86
C VAL A 119 19.15 -5.25 1.85
N ALA A 120 19.55 -3.99 1.94
CA ALA A 120 20.61 -3.44 1.09
C ALA A 120 21.95 -4.13 1.33
N ARG A 121 22.30 -4.45 2.58
CA ARG A 121 23.52 -5.17 2.97
C ARG A 121 23.53 -6.62 2.46
N MET A 122 22.36 -7.26 2.29
CA MET A 122 22.22 -8.57 1.66
C MET A 122 22.50 -8.53 0.14
N GLY A 123 22.72 -7.34 -0.44
CA GLY A 123 23.05 -7.15 -1.86
C GLY A 123 21.84 -6.79 -2.75
N PHE A 124 20.65 -6.57 -2.15
CA PHE A 124 19.50 -6.09 -2.92
C PHE A 124 19.57 -4.58 -3.09
N ASN A 125 19.61 -4.14 -4.34
CA ASN A 125 19.65 -2.72 -4.69
C ASN A 125 18.32 -2.16 -5.23
N LYS A 126 17.29 -3.02 -5.44
CA LYS A 126 15.96 -2.65 -5.89
C LYS A 126 14.94 -2.99 -4.80
N ILE A 127 14.43 -1.95 -4.14
CA ILE A 127 13.57 -2.11 -2.98
C ILE A 127 12.22 -1.43 -3.25
N LEU A 128 11.14 -2.19 -3.02
CA LEU A 128 9.78 -1.68 -2.99
C LEU A 128 9.37 -1.48 -1.53
N LEU A 129 8.86 -0.31 -1.21
CA LEU A 129 8.46 0.06 0.13
C LEU A 129 6.96 0.32 0.20
N GLY A 130 6.25 -0.44 1.02
CA GLY A 130 4.89 -0.12 1.46
C GLY A 130 4.96 0.71 2.74
N ILE A 131 4.47 1.95 2.72
CA ILE A 131 4.57 2.87 3.86
C ILE A 131 3.25 3.12 4.60
N GLY A 132 2.17 2.41 4.25
CA GLY A 132 0.89 2.47 4.95
C GLY A 132 0.97 1.93 6.38
N GLY A 133 -0.01 2.26 7.23
CA GLY A 133 -0.16 1.71 8.57
C GLY A 133 0.84 2.17 9.63
N SER A 134 1.62 3.24 9.39
CA SER A 134 2.70 3.73 10.28
C SER A 134 2.21 4.28 11.62
N ALA A 135 3.02 4.10 12.69
CA ALA A 135 2.82 4.68 14.02
C ALA A 135 3.55 6.02 14.24
N THR A 136 4.39 6.46 13.31
CA THR A 136 5.41 7.48 13.53
C THR A 136 5.03 8.84 12.90
N ASN A 137 5.59 9.92 13.44
CA ASN A 137 5.50 11.28 12.90
C ASN A 137 6.82 12.03 13.11
N ASP A 138 7.90 11.42 12.63
CA ASP A 138 9.28 11.87 12.77
C ASP A 138 9.89 12.37 11.45
N ALA A 139 9.04 12.66 10.44
CA ALA A 139 9.44 13.07 9.10
C ALA A 139 10.45 12.09 8.44
N GLY A 140 10.50 10.82 8.90
CA GLY A 140 11.45 9.82 8.45
C GLY A 140 12.88 9.98 8.99
N ALA A 141 13.13 10.91 9.92
CA ALA A 141 14.46 11.13 10.48
C ALA A 141 14.99 9.90 11.23
N GLY A 142 14.12 9.16 11.93
CA GLY A 142 14.49 7.88 12.53
C GLY A 142 14.99 6.87 11.50
N MET A 143 14.25 6.69 10.41
CA MET A 143 14.63 5.80 9.29
C MET A 143 15.98 6.21 8.71
N LEU A 144 16.16 7.48 8.40
CA LEU A 144 17.40 8.00 7.84
C LEU A 144 18.59 7.81 8.80
N SER A 145 18.39 7.91 10.12
CA SER A 145 19.47 7.67 11.09
C SER A 145 19.96 6.22 11.05
N ALA A 146 19.09 5.24 10.83
CA ALA A 146 19.49 3.85 10.63
C ALA A 146 20.26 3.63 9.32
N LEU A 147 20.03 4.49 8.31
CA LEU A 147 20.73 4.46 7.03
C LEU A 147 22.09 5.19 7.05
N GLY A 148 22.50 5.76 8.20
CA GLY A 148 23.79 6.40 8.38
C GLY A 148 23.79 7.93 8.34
N PHE A 149 22.63 8.58 8.15
CA PHE A 149 22.52 10.03 8.31
C PHE A 149 22.60 10.40 9.79
N ARG A 150 23.30 11.48 10.11
CA ARG A 150 23.37 12.03 11.45
C ARG A 150 22.68 13.38 11.51
N PHE A 151 21.86 13.56 12.52
CA PHE A 151 21.15 14.79 12.78
C PHE A 151 21.75 15.48 14.02
N LEU A 152 22.12 16.72 13.90
CA LEU A 152 22.85 17.47 14.92
C LEU A 152 22.07 18.71 15.36
N ASP A 153 22.15 19.04 16.66
CA ASP A 153 21.59 20.25 17.22
C ASP A 153 22.46 21.47 16.89
N LYS A 154 22.03 22.68 17.33
CA LYS A 154 22.78 23.94 17.16
C LYS A 154 24.19 23.94 17.78
N ASN A 155 24.49 22.96 18.64
CA ASN A 155 25.78 22.81 19.28
C ASN A 155 26.59 21.63 18.70
N ASN A 156 26.18 21.12 17.54
CA ASN A 156 26.77 19.95 16.87
C ASN A 156 26.70 18.65 17.69
N ARG A 157 25.73 18.51 18.59
CA ARG A 157 25.50 17.27 19.34
C ARG A 157 24.42 16.43 18.66
N PRO A 158 24.51 15.09 18.68
CA PRO A 158 23.52 14.22 18.08
C PRO A 158 22.12 14.48 18.67
N VAL A 159 21.12 14.58 17.78
CA VAL A 159 19.70 14.67 18.14
C VAL A 159 19.12 13.26 18.15
N CYS A 160 19.03 12.65 19.33
CA CYS A 160 18.44 11.32 19.49
C CYS A 160 17.93 11.13 20.92
N ASP A 161 16.97 10.21 21.07
CA ASP A 161 16.55 9.65 22.35
C ASP A 161 16.79 8.14 22.28
N ASN A 162 17.52 7.58 23.28
CA ASN A 162 17.86 6.16 23.32
C ASN A 162 18.50 5.60 22.03
N GLY A 163 19.21 6.43 21.27
CA GLY A 163 19.94 6.03 20.06
C GLY A 163 19.22 6.28 18.74
N PHE A 164 17.98 6.77 18.73
CA PHE A 164 17.24 7.08 17.51
C PHE A 164 16.43 8.39 17.62
N VAL A 165 16.12 8.98 16.46
CA VAL A 165 15.33 10.21 16.39
C VAL A 165 13.85 9.89 16.51
N THR A 166 13.13 10.64 17.35
CA THR A 166 11.69 10.51 17.58
C THR A 166 10.95 11.78 17.13
N GLY A 167 9.62 11.72 17.05
CA GLY A 167 8.79 12.84 16.61
C GLY A 167 9.00 14.14 17.39
N CYS A 168 9.23 14.10 18.72
CA CYS A 168 9.48 15.28 19.53
C CYS A 168 10.89 15.87 19.34
N ARG A 169 11.82 15.15 18.74
CA ARG A 169 13.21 15.56 18.58
C ARG A 169 13.52 16.23 17.25
N ILE A 170 12.70 16.03 16.22
CA ILE A 170 12.97 16.60 14.89
C ILE A 170 13.01 18.13 14.87
N GLY A 171 12.36 18.79 15.83
CA GLY A 171 12.43 20.23 16.00
C GLY A 171 13.78 20.77 16.50
N ASP A 172 14.64 19.88 17.05
CA ASP A 172 15.97 20.23 17.55
C ASP A 172 17.07 20.06 16.50
N ILE A 173 16.73 19.59 15.28
CA ILE A 173 17.69 19.36 14.19
C ILE A 173 18.06 20.69 13.55
N TYR A 174 19.37 20.97 13.48
CA TYR A 174 19.96 22.18 12.86
C TYR A 174 20.90 21.83 11.70
N HIS A 175 21.54 20.65 11.74
CA HIS A 175 22.48 20.20 10.72
C HIS A 175 22.24 18.74 10.35
N ILE A 176 22.48 18.42 9.08
CA ILE A 176 22.44 17.07 8.53
C ILE A 176 23.85 16.71 8.07
N ASP A 177 24.37 15.60 8.58
CA ASP A 177 25.64 15.04 8.18
C ASP A 177 25.42 13.66 7.56
N ASP A 178 25.75 13.53 6.30
CA ASP A 178 25.58 12.31 5.49
C ASP A 178 26.91 11.59 5.18
N THR A 179 28.01 11.99 5.84
CA THR A 179 29.37 11.45 5.60
C THR A 179 29.45 9.96 5.89
N ASN A 180 28.62 9.44 6.80
CA ASN A 180 28.58 8.02 7.19
C ASN A 180 27.58 7.18 6.40
N VAL A 181 26.86 7.75 5.44
CA VAL A 181 25.91 7.00 4.61
C VAL A 181 26.67 6.06 3.67
N PRO A 182 26.49 4.72 3.79
CA PRO A 182 27.22 3.78 2.97
C PRO A 182 26.90 3.91 1.48
N GLY A 183 27.88 3.58 0.62
CA GLY A 183 27.69 3.63 -0.83
C GLY A 183 26.57 2.73 -1.35
N TYR A 184 26.33 1.58 -0.71
CA TYR A 184 25.24 0.70 -1.09
C TYR A 184 23.84 1.29 -0.78
N ILE A 185 23.71 2.19 0.22
CA ILE A 185 22.50 2.96 0.47
C ILE A 185 22.30 4.05 -0.58
N ARG A 186 23.38 4.77 -0.97
CA ARG A 186 23.31 5.82 -1.99
C ARG A 186 22.91 5.30 -3.38
N ASN A 187 23.18 4.01 -3.64
CA ASN A 187 22.92 3.35 -4.91
C ASN A 187 21.60 2.55 -4.94
N LEU A 188 20.73 2.71 -3.94
CA LEU A 188 19.44 2.05 -3.92
C LEU A 188 18.49 2.63 -4.97
N GLU A 189 17.83 1.76 -5.70
CA GLU A 189 16.65 2.08 -6.51
C GLU A 189 15.41 1.83 -5.64
N VAL A 190 14.77 2.90 -5.18
CA VAL A 190 13.65 2.82 -4.25
C VAL A 190 12.36 3.24 -4.93
N GLU A 191 11.38 2.35 -4.90
CA GLU A 191 10.00 2.63 -5.31
C GLU A 191 9.08 2.50 -4.10
N VAL A 192 8.17 3.46 -3.91
CA VAL A 192 7.33 3.56 -2.71
C VAL A 192 5.86 3.50 -3.10
N ALA A 193 5.15 2.53 -2.56
CA ALA A 193 3.70 2.45 -2.66
C ALA A 193 3.05 3.55 -1.80
N CYS A 194 2.44 4.55 -2.44
CA CYS A 194 1.84 5.69 -1.79
C CYS A 194 0.57 6.13 -2.53
N ASP A 195 -0.59 5.82 -1.94
CA ASP A 195 -1.91 6.15 -2.53
C ASP A 195 -2.53 7.42 -1.93
N VAL A 196 -1.76 8.18 -1.15
CA VAL A 196 -2.19 9.46 -0.58
C VAL A 196 -1.44 10.62 -1.22
N ASN A 197 -2.11 11.77 -1.35
CA ASN A 197 -1.56 12.95 -2.00
C ASN A 197 -1.20 14.07 -1.02
N ASN A 198 -1.25 13.82 0.29
CA ASN A 198 -1.02 14.83 1.31
C ASN A 198 0.40 15.40 1.22
N PRO A 199 0.57 16.75 1.28
CA PRO A 199 1.86 17.38 1.40
C PRO A 199 2.49 17.07 2.77
N LEU A 200 3.76 17.40 2.96
CA LEU A 200 4.44 17.18 4.24
C LEU A 200 3.85 18.03 5.36
N THR A 201 3.61 19.31 5.10
CA THR A 201 3.25 20.32 6.09
C THR A 201 1.91 20.99 5.82
N GLY A 202 1.40 21.74 6.80
CA GLY A 202 0.16 22.50 6.73
C GLY A 202 -1.07 21.68 7.17
N ILE A 203 -2.26 22.27 7.05
CA ILE A 203 -3.52 21.67 7.55
C ILE A 203 -3.88 20.33 6.87
N TYR A 204 -3.33 20.09 5.69
CA TYR A 204 -3.45 18.82 4.96
C TYR A 204 -2.17 17.96 5.06
N GLY A 205 -1.22 18.38 5.88
CA GLY A 205 0.09 17.74 6.06
C GLY A 205 0.07 16.52 6.97
N ALA A 206 1.25 15.93 7.13
CA ALA A 206 1.46 14.69 7.88
C ALA A 206 0.90 14.74 9.30
N SER A 207 1.24 15.76 10.07
CA SER A 207 0.88 15.88 11.49
C SER A 207 -0.61 16.12 11.70
N HIS A 208 -1.22 17.01 10.91
CA HIS A 208 -2.63 17.36 11.06
C HIS A 208 -3.56 16.24 10.62
N VAL A 209 -3.26 15.56 9.49
CA VAL A 209 -4.16 14.53 8.93
C VAL A 209 -3.99 13.20 9.64
N TYR A 210 -2.75 12.80 9.92
CA TYR A 210 -2.46 11.45 10.41
C TYR A 210 -2.06 11.38 11.89
N GLY A 211 -1.73 12.50 12.52
CA GLY A 211 -1.38 12.57 13.93
C GLY A 211 -2.49 12.06 14.86
N PRO A 212 -3.75 12.49 14.70
CA PRO A 212 -4.84 12.11 15.61
C PRO A 212 -5.04 10.60 15.73
N GLN A 213 -5.00 9.84 14.63
CA GLN A 213 -5.15 8.37 14.66
C GLN A 213 -3.97 7.67 15.36
N LYS A 214 -2.81 8.35 15.47
CA LYS A 214 -1.60 7.87 16.15
C LYS A 214 -1.56 8.28 17.63
N GLY A 215 -2.61 8.93 18.14
CA GLY A 215 -2.74 9.32 19.53
C GLY A 215 -2.43 10.80 19.81
N ALA A 216 -2.17 11.61 18.77
CA ALA A 216 -1.90 13.02 18.98
C ALA A 216 -3.15 13.82 19.35
N THR A 217 -3.11 14.54 20.48
CA THR A 217 -4.07 15.61 20.80
C THR A 217 -3.79 16.85 19.94
N PRO A 218 -4.71 17.81 19.84
CA PRO A 218 -4.47 19.05 19.06
C PRO A 218 -3.16 19.75 19.44
N GLY A 219 -2.81 19.86 20.72
CA GLY A 219 -1.55 20.46 21.16
C GLY A 219 -0.30 19.67 20.77
N ILE A 220 -0.42 18.33 20.70
CA ILE A 220 0.64 17.44 20.20
C ILE A 220 0.81 17.63 18.69
N VAL A 221 -0.29 17.72 17.93
CA VAL A 221 -0.26 17.96 16.48
C VAL A 221 0.52 19.24 16.16
N GLU A 222 0.23 20.36 16.86
CA GLU A 222 0.96 21.62 16.67
C GLU A 222 2.45 21.52 17.01
N THR A 223 2.81 20.73 18.01
CA THR A 223 4.21 20.48 18.36
C THR A 223 4.93 19.68 17.29
N LEU A 224 4.32 18.61 16.82
CA LEU A 224 4.86 17.77 15.74
C LEU A 224 4.99 18.56 14.44
N GLU A 225 3.96 19.36 14.09
CA GLU A 225 3.97 20.18 12.88
C GLU A 225 5.14 21.17 12.88
N ARG A 226 5.40 21.87 14.01
CA ARG A 226 6.58 22.74 14.13
C ARG A 226 7.88 22.00 13.93
N GLY A 227 7.98 20.76 14.46
CA GLY A 227 9.14 19.91 14.26
C GLY A 227 9.33 19.51 12.80
N VAL A 228 8.25 19.10 12.12
CA VAL A 228 8.25 18.73 10.70
C VAL A 228 8.64 19.92 9.82
N VAL A 229 8.10 21.12 10.09
CA VAL A 229 8.44 22.37 9.36
C VAL A 229 9.93 22.70 9.56
N ASN A 230 10.44 22.60 10.78
CA ASN A 230 11.87 22.80 11.05
C ASN A 230 12.74 21.81 10.25
N PHE A 231 12.45 20.52 10.34
CA PHE A 231 13.19 19.47 9.62
C PHE A 231 13.16 19.69 8.12
N ALA A 232 12.00 20.05 7.56
CA ALA A 232 11.85 20.37 6.14
C ALA A 232 12.76 21.56 5.73
N GLY A 233 12.80 22.62 6.53
CA GLY A 233 13.67 23.78 6.29
C GLY A 233 15.15 23.41 6.27
N VAL A 234 15.60 22.65 7.28
CA VAL A 234 17.00 22.17 7.36
C VAL A 234 17.34 21.25 6.20
N SER A 235 16.42 20.35 5.83
CA SER A 235 16.59 19.42 4.71
C SER A 235 16.64 20.13 3.36
N THR A 236 15.84 21.19 3.19
CA THR A 236 15.85 22.03 1.99
C THR A 236 17.20 22.77 1.85
N ILE A 237 17.74 23.30 2.96
CA ILE A 237 19.06 23.95 2.95
C ILE A 237 20.16 22.93 2.61
N TRP A 238 20.10 21.72 3.20
CA TRP A 238 21.09 20.68 2.96
C TRP A 238 21.10 20.19 1.51
N SER A 239 19.90 19.94 0.92
CA SER A 239 19.75 19.33 -0.40
C SER A 239 19.67 20.33 -1.56
N GLY A 240 19.33 21.59 -1.28
CA GLY A 240 18.97 22.58 -2.30
C GLY A 240 17.60 22.33 -2.97
N ARG A 241 16.79 21.38 -2.47
CA ARG A 241 15.51 20.98 -3.05
C ARG A 241 14.37 21.08 -2.03
N ASP A 242 13.26 21.70 -2.42
CA ASP A 242 12.02 21.69 -1.63
C ASP A 242 11.02 20.68 -2.20
N LEU A 243 10.81 19.59 -1.49
CA LEU A 243 9.83 18.55 -1.83
C LEU A 243 8.65 18.50 -0.85
N THR A 244 8.43 19.55 -0.05
CA THR A 244 7.36 19.57 0.97
C THR A 244 5.96 19.45 0.38
N GLN A 245 5.76 19.90 -0.85
CA GLN A 245 4.45 19.96 -1.52
C GLN A 245 4.21 18.83 -2.55
N ILE A 246 5.16 17.90 -2.74
CA ILE A 246 4.90 16.81 -3.66
C ILE A 246 3.80 15.89 -3.12
N PRO A 247 2.94 15.32 -3.99
CA PRO A 247 1.95 14.33 -3.57
C PRO A 247 2.60 13.16 -2.84
N GLY A 248 2.10 12.83 -1.65
CA GLY A 248 2.63 11.73 -0.84
C GLY A 248 3.77 12.11 0.12
N ALA A 249 4.27 13.35 0.11
CA ALA A 249 5.30 13.79 1.06
C ALA A 249 4.88 13.59 2.52
N GLY A 250 3.60 13.81 2.84
CA GLY A 250 3.04 13.63 4.19
C GLY A 250 2.75 12.19 4.57
N ALA A 251 2.86 11.25 3.63
CA ALA A 251 2.58 9.84 3.90
C ALA A 251 3.48 9.32 5.03
N ALA A 252 2.90 8.45 5.85
CA ALA A 252 3.60 7.78 6.95
C ALA A 252 4.29 8.74 7.93
N GLY A 253 3.68 9.91 8.20
CA GLY A 253 4.26 10.88 9.13
C GLY A 253 5.50 11.59 8.59
N GLY A 254 5.60 11.74 7.26
CA GLY A 254 6.69 12.36 6.54
C GLY A 254 7.77 11.41 6.02
N VAL A 255 7.62 10.09 6.20
CA VAL A 255 8.55 9.11 5.61
C VAL A 255 8.55 9.20 4.09
N GLY A 256 7.38 9.48 3.45
CA GLY A 256 7.31 9.73 2.00
C GLY A 256 8.25 10.85 1.54
N TYR A 257 8.26 11.98 2.26
CA TYR A 257 9.17 13.08 2.02
C TYR A 257 10.65 12.67 2.15
N ALA A 258 10.97 11.98 3.26
CA ALA A 258 12.34 11.55 3.52
C ALA A 258 12.86 10.62 2.41
N LEU A 259 12.06 9.64 2.00
CA LEU A 259 12.41 8.72 0.92
C LEU A 259 12.63 9.46 -0.41
N ALA A 260 11.72 10.38 -0.76
CA ALA A 260 11.83 11.15 -2.00
C ALA A 260 13.05 12.09 -2.02
N LEU A 261 13.34 12.76 -0.90
CA LEU A 261 14.42 13.76 -0.84
C LEU A 261 15.80 13.13 -0.67
N PHE A 262 15.94 12.13 0.22
CA PHE A 262 17.25 11.61 0.65
C PHE A 262 17.68 10.37 -0.15
N LEU A 263 16.73 9.63 -0.73
CA LEU A 263 17.00 8.42 -1.50
C LEU A 263 16.52 8.52 -2.97
N ASP A 264 16.09 9.70 -3.42
CA ASP A 264 15.49 9.91 -4.75
C ASP A 264 14.39 8.90 -5.11
N ALA A 265 13.65 8.43 -4.09
CA ALA A 265 12.64 7.42 -4.24
C ALA A 265 11.44 7.92 -5.07
N LYS A 266 10.89 7.03 -5.89
CA LYS A 266 9.70 7.30 -6.69
C LYS A 266 8.45 6.95 -5.87
N LEU A 267 7.62 7.95 -5.57
CA LEU A 267 6.31 7.74 -4.96
C LEU A 267 5.31 7.37 -6.06
N LEU A 268 4.77 6.16 -6.02
CA LEU A 268 3.91 5.60 -7.04
C LEU A 268 2.67 4.99 -6.39
N SER A 269 1.56 4.88 -7.13
CA SER A 269 0.40 4.17 -6.61
C SER A 269 0.73 2.69 -6.37
N GLY A 270 0.25 2.17 -5.23
CA GLY A 270 0.56 0.80 -4.76
C GLY A 270 0.20 -0.26 -5.80
N TRP A 271 -0.96 -0.14 -6.44
CA TRP A 271 -1.37 -1.10 -7.45
C TRP A 271 -0.40 -1.16 -8.65
N ARG A 272 0.17 -0.01 -9.10
CA ARG A 272 1.15 0.00 -10.20
C ARG A 272 2.40 -0.77 -9.86
N LEU A 273 2.93 -0.52 -8.66
CA LEU A 273 4.12 -1.23 -8.18
C LEU A 273 3.90 -2.73 -8.10
N LEU A 274 2.74 -3.16 -7.60
CA LEU A 274 2.41 -4.58 -7.49
C LEU A 274 2.15 -5.22 -8.85
N PHE A 275 1.56 -4.49 -9.81
CA PHE A 275 1.42 -4.95 -11.20
C PHE A 275 2.78 -5.24 -11.82
N ASP A 276 3.72 -4.32 -11.68
CA ASP A 276 5.06 -4.45 -12.24
C ASP A 276 5.86 -5.55 -11.51
N LEU A 277 5.72 -5.62 -10.18
CA LEU A 277 6.39 -6.65 -9.36
C LEU A 277 5.97 -8.06 -9.75
N LEU A 278 4.67 -8.28 -9.95
CA LEU A 278 4.09 -9.60 -10.23
C LEU A 278 3.99 -9.91 -11.73
N GLY A 279 4.35 -9.00 -12.62
CA GLY A 279 4.20 -9.18 -14.07
C GLY A 279 2.74 -9.32 -14.51
N VAL A 280 1.82 -8.63 -13.85
CA VAL A 280 0.36 -8.76 -14.06
C VAL A 280 -0.04 -8.42 -15.51
N GLU A 281 0.68 -7.52 -16.17
CA GLU A 281 0.48 -7.20 -17.60
C GLU A 281 0.52 -8.44 -18.49
N ALA A 282 1.53 -9.30 -18.31
CA ALA A 282 1.65 -10.55 -19.07
C ALA A 282 0.53 -11.54 -18.73
N MET A 283 0.09 -11.57 -17.45
CA MET A 283 -1.02 -12.43 -17.02
C MET A 283 -2.35 -11.99 -17.64
N ILE A 284 -2.60 -10.66 -17.73
CA ILE A 284 -3.76 -10.11 -18.45
C ILE A 284 -3.71 -10.55 -19.91
N GLY A 285 -2.57 -10.38 -20.59
CA GLY A 285 -2.38 -10.78 -21.98
C GLY A 285 -2.63 -12.28 -22.22
N ALA A 286 -2.33 -13.15 -21.26
CA ALA A 286 -2.50 -14.60 -21.34
C ALA A 286 -3.89 -15.10 -20.93
N SER A 287 -4.77 -14.25 -20.36
CA SER A 287 -6.12 -14.61 -19.90
C SER A 287 -7.17 -14.49 -21.00
N ASP A 288 -8.29 -15.20 -20.85
CA ASP A 288 -9.47 -15.07 -21.70
C ASP A 288 -10.50 -14.09 -21.08
N LEU A 289 -10.48 -13.97 -19.74
CA LEU A 289 -11.32 -13.11 -18.95
C LEU A 289 -10.54 -12.57 -17.77
N VAL A 290 -10.66 -11.28 -17.54
CA VAL A 290 -10.17 -10.60 -16.33
C VAL A 290 -11.37 -10.26 -15.45
N ILE A 291 -11.30 -10.62 -14.18
CA ILE A 291 -12.28 -10.25 -13.16
C ILE A 291 -11.60 -9.27 -12.22
N THR A 292 -12.20 -8.11 -12.03
CA THR A 292 -11.73 -7.13 -11.06
C THR A 292 -12.85 -6.66 -10.16
N GLY A 293 -12.55 -5.92 -9.09
CA GLY A 293 -13.58 -5.42 -8.21
C GLY A 293 -13.04 -4.74 -6.97
N GLU A 294 -13.94 -4.00 -6.35
CA GLU A 294 -13.72 -3.24 -5.12
C GLU A 294 -15.03 -3.08 -4.34
N GLY A 295 -14.96 -2.54 -3.11
CA GLY A 295 -16.14 -2.39 -2.25
C GLY A 295 -17.21 -1.48 -2.84
N ARG A 296 -16.86 -0.42 -3.59
CA ARG A 296 -17.78 0.47 -4.27
C ARG A 296 -17.16 1.05 -5.53
N VAL A 297 -17.81 0.85 -6.65
CA VAL A 297 -17.44 1.41 -7.96
C VAL A 297 -18.14 2.75 -8.14
N ASP A 298 -17.35 3.79 -8.35
CA ASP A 298 -17.81 5.18 -8.59
C ASP A 298 -16.85 5.91 -9.54
N GLY A 299 -17.09 7.19 -9.83
CA GLY A 299 -16.25 7.99 -10.72
C GLY A 299 -14.77 8.06 -10.31
N GLN A 300 -14.45 7.92 -9.02
CA GLN A 300 -13.06 7.86 -8.55
C GLN A 300 -12.39 6.52 -8.90
N SER A 301 -13.16 5.44 -9.02
CA SER A 301 -12.66 4.12 -9.42
C SER A 301 -12.06 4.13 -10.83
N LEU A 302 -12.53 5.05 -11.70
CA LEU A 302 -12.05 5.27 -13.07
C LEU A 302 -10.99 6.39 -13.17
N SER A 303 -10.40 6.80 -12.04
CA SER A 303 -9.46 7.93 -11.98
C SER A 303 -8.12 7.51 -11.37
N GLY A 304 -7.42 6.57 -12.01
CA GLY A 304 -6.06 6.16 -11.64
C GLY A 304 -5.96 5.13 -10.51
N LYS A 305 -7.09 4.55 -10.05
CA LYS A 305 -7.10 3.45 -9.07
C LYS A 305 -6.92 2.08 -9.75
N LEU A 306 -6.95 1.00 -8.93
CA LEU A 306 -6.76 -0.38 -9.40
C LEU A 306 -7.72 -0.73 -10.55
N LEU A 307 -9.02 -0.43 -10.40
CA LEU A 307 -10.02 -0.73 -11.43
C LEU A 307 -9.66 -0.08 -12.77
N ASP A 308 -9.35 1.23 -12.77
CA ASP A 308 -8.90 1.96 -13.96
C ASP A 308 -7.64 1.33 -14.57
N GLY A 309 -6.66 1.00 -13.72
CA GLY A 309 -5.43 0.34 -14.17
C GLY A 309 -5.65 -1.01 -14.83
N VAL A 310 -6.57 -1.84 -14.31
CA VAL A 310 -6.95 -3.12 -14.91
C VAL A 310 -7.66 -2.91 -16.25
N LEU A 311 -8.63 -1.98 -16.30
CA LEU A 311 -9.39 -1.69 -17.51
C LEU A 311 -8.51 -1.20 -18.65
N GLN A 312 -7.59 -0.25 -18.39
CA GLN A 312 -6.65 0.26 -19.39
C GLN A 312 -5.78 -0.87 -19.98
N ARG A 313 -5.18 -1.71 -19.12
CA ARG A 313 -4.31 -2.79 -19.58
C ARG A 313 -5.08 -3.90 -20.29
N ALA A 314 -6.24 -4.28 -19.77
CA ALA A 314 -7.11 -5.24 -20.43
C ALA A 314 -7.57 -4.74 -21.82
N GLY A 315 -7.87 -3.45 -21.94
CA GLY A 315 -8.18 -2.78 -23.20
C GLY A 315 -7.03 -2.86 -24.21
N HIS A 316 -5.78 -2.59 -23.79
CA HIS A 316 -4.58 -2.74 -24.64
C HIS A 316 -4.44 -4.17 -25.19
N HIS A 317 -4.76 -5.19 -24.37
CA HIS A 317 -4.72 -6.59 -24.76
C HIS A 317 -6.03 -7.11 -25.35
N ARG A 318 -7.06 -6.25 -25.54
CA ARG A 318 -8.39 -6.59 -26.03
C ARG A 318 -9.05 -7.74 -25.24
N LYS A 319 -8.91 -7.70 -23.91
CA LYS A 319 -9.46 -8.71 -23.02
C LYS A 319 -10.81 -8.30 -22.48
N ARG A 320 -11.66 -9.31 -22.26
CA ARG A 320 -12.95 -9.15 -21.60
C ARG A 320 -12.72 -8.82 -20.12
N VAL A 321 -13.46 -7.84 -19.59
CA VAL A 321 -13.38 -7.47 -18.18
C VAL A 321 -14.76 -7.57 -17.55
N TRP A 322 -14.84 -8.32 -16.45
CA TRP A 322 -15.99 -8.33 -15.57
C TRP A 322 -15.64 -7.69 -14.24
N VAL A 323 -16.62 -6.96 -13.68
CA VAL A 323 -16.48 -6.31 -12.39
C VAL A 323 -17.42 -6.97 -11.38
N ILE A 324 -16.87 -7.34 -10.21
CA ILE A 324 -17.65 -7.81 -9.05
C ILE A 324 -17.42 -6.82 -7.92
N CYS A 325 -18.48 -6.16 -7.43
CA CYS A 325 -18.34 -5.10 -6.43
C CYS A 325 -19.40 -5.18 -5.32
N GLY A 326 -19.16 -4.45 -4.24
CA GLY A 326 -20.15 -4.30 -3.17
C GLY A 326 -21.32 -3.42 -3.64
N ASP A 327 -21.02 -2.28 -4.22
CA ASP A 327 -21.99 -1.29 -4.70
C ASP A 327 -21.51 -0.66 -6.01
N ASN A 328 -22.43 -0.18 -6.86
CA ASN A 328 -22.15 0.49 -8.11
C ASN A 328 -22.93 1.79 -8.23
N LEU A 329 -22.23 2.90 -8.49
CA LEU A 329 -22.82 4.23 -8.69
C LEU A 329 -22.66 4.74 -10.14
N LEU A 330 -22.05 3.95 -11.03
CA LEU A 330 -21.89 4.29 -12.45
C LEU A 330 -23.10 3.82 -13.25
N THR A 331 -23.39 4.52 -14.33
CA THR A 331 -24.37 4.13 -15.33
C THR A 331 -23.81 3.04 -16.26
N ASP A 332 -24.69 2.29 -16.90
CA ASP A 332 -24.30 1.28 -17.90
C ASP A 332 -23.44 1.88 -19.01
N ARG A 333 -23.74 3.12 -19.45
CA ARG A 333 -22.95 3.83 -20.47
C ARG A 333 -21.53 4.16 -19.98
N GLU A 334 -21.36 4.58 -18.73
CA GLU A 334 -20.03 4.86 -18.18
C GLU A 334 -19.20 3.57 -18.06
N LEU A 335 -19.83 2.47 -17.67
CA LEU A 335 -19.20 1.15 -17.60
C LEU A 335 -18.78 0.64 -18.99
N GLU A 336 -19.65 0.79 -20.00
CA GLU A 336 -19.35 0.43 -21.39
C GLU A 336 -18.17 1.25 -21.96
N ILE A 337 -18.17 2.56 -21.75
CA ILE A 337 -17.08 3.46 -22.18
C ILE A 337 -15.76 3.05 -21.48
N ALA A 338 -15.82 2.65 -20.23
CA ALA A 338 -14.66 2.19 -19.46
C ALA A 338 -14.16 0.79 -19.89
N GLY A 339 -14.91 0.07 -20.75
CA GLY A 339 -14.55 -1.28 -21.22
C GLY A 339 -14.99 -2.42 -20.32
N VAL A 340 -15.96 -2.19 -19.43
CA VAL A 340 -16.57 -3.24 -18.60
C VAL A 340 -17.61 -3.99 -19.42
N GLU A 341 -17.41 -5.29 -19.62
CA GLU A 341 -18.38 -6.13 -20.33
C GLU A 341 -19.57 -6.52 -19.45
N ARG A 342 -19.35 -6.81 -18.17
CA ARG A 342 -20.38 -7.13 -17.18
C ARG A 342 -20.00 -6.61 -15.81
N LEU A 343 -21.00 -6.15 -15.07
CA LEU A 343 -20.85 -5.78 -13.67
C LEU A 343 -21.87 -6.55 -12.82
N PHE A 344 -21.40 -7.04 -11.67
CA PHE A 344 -22.18 -7.77 -10.69
C PHE A 344 -22.02 -7.07 -9.33
N ALA A 345 -23.04 -6.36 -8.87
CA ALA A 345 -23.02 -5.63 -7.60
C ALA A 345 -23.81 -6.36 -6.51
N ILE A 346 -23.25 -6.46 -5.31
CA ILE A 346 -23.94 -7.03 -4.15
C ILE A 346 -25.21 -6.22 -3.84
N SER A 347 -25.17 -4.88 -3.99
CA SER A 347 -26.32 -4.01 -3.80
C SER A 347 -27.54 -4.38 -4.65
N GLY A 348 -27.35 -5.04 -5.80
CA GLY A 348 -28.43 -5.57 -6.63
C GLY A 348 -29.20 -6.76 -6.02
N ILE A 349 -28.59 -7.48 -5.08
CA ILE A 349 -29.23 -8.63 -4.38
C ILE A 349 -29.45 -8.39 -2.89
N GLN A 350 -28.78 -7.40 -2.30
CA GLN A 350 -28.95 -6.94 -0.90
C GLN A 350 -28.79 -5.42 -0.86
N PRO A 351 -29.92 -4.67 -0.93
CA PRO A 351 -29.89 -3.20 -0.97
C PRO A 351 -29.59 -2.54 0.39
N VAL A 352 -29.72 -3.27 1.50
CA VAL A 352 -29.43 -2.74 2.84
C VAL A 352 -27.94 -2.85 3.09
N LYS A 353 -27.25 -1.70 3.04
CA LYS A 353 -25.79 -1.61 3.08
C LYS A 353 -25.16 -2.25 4.33
N GLU A 354 -25.73 -2.01 5.50
CA GLU A 354 -25.24 -2.55 6.77
C GLU A 354 -25.30 -4.08 6.77
N VAL A 355 -26.35 -4.67 6.21
CA VAL A 355 -26.51 -6.12 6.06
C VAL A 355 -25.53 -6.67 5.02
N ALA A 356 -25.36 -5.97 3.90
CA ALA A 356 -24.40 -6.33 2.86
C ALA A 356 -22.97 -6.35 3.40
N ILE A 357 -22.58 -5.37 4.21
CA ILE A 357 -21.26 -5.29 4.86
C ILE A 357 -21.09 -6.40 5.88
N ALA A 358 -22.04 -6.58 6.80
CA ALA A 358 -21.97 -7.56 7.88
C ALA A 358 -21.94 -9.01 7.39
N LYS A 359 -22.56 -9.29 6.23
CA LYS A 359 -22.61 -10.61 5.60
C LYS A 359 -21.88 -10.62 4.24
N GLY A 360 -20.82 -9.86 4.11
CA GLY A 360 -20.08 -9.65 2.86
C GLY A 360 -19.65 -10.95 2.19
N SER A 361 -19.08 -11.89 2.93
CA SER A 361 -18.64 -13.20 2.41
C SER A 361 -19.79 -13.97 1.76
N HIS A 362 -20.95 -14.02 2.42
CA HIS A 362 -22.13 -14.73 1.93
C HIS A 362 -22.65 -14.14 0.61
N TYR A 363 -22.79 -12.81 0.54
CA TYR A 363 -23.33 -12.18 -0.66
C TYR A 363 -22.31 -12.15 -1.80
N LEU A 364 -21.02 -12.01 -1.49
CA LEU A 364 -19.96 -12.10 -2.49
C LEU A 364 -19.89 -13.51 -3.10
N GLU A 365 -19.99 -14.56 -2.29
CA GLU A 365 -20.07 -15.94 -2.80
C GLU A 365 -21.28 -16.13 -3.73
N LYS A 366 -22.47 -15.68 -3.28
CA LYS A 366 -23.71 -15.82 -4.05
C LYS A 366 -23.61 -15.15 -5.42
N ILE A 367 -23.13 -13.89 -5.47
CA ILE A 367 -23.03 -13.14 -6.72
C ILE A 367 -21.93 -13.67 -7.63
N SER A 368 -20.81 -14.14 -7.05
CA SER A 368 -19.71 -14.74 -7.83
C SER A 368 -20.12 -16.07 -8.46
N ARG A 369 -20.85 -16.93 -7.75
CA ARG A 369 -21.43 -18.15 -8.31
C ARG A 369 -22.40 -17.84 -9.45
N HIS A 370 -23.25 -16.83 -9.29
CA HIS A 370 -24.14 -16.37 -10.35
C HIS A 370 -23.36 -15.86 -11.57
N ALA A 371 -22.36 -15.00 -11.36
CA ALA A 371 -21.49 -14.52 -12.43
C ALA A 371 -20.84 -15.67 -13.21
N ALA A 372 -20.33 -16.69 -12.52
CA ALA A 372 -19.67 -17.83 -13.16
C ALA A 372 -20.62 -18.64 -14.06
N THR A 373 -21.95 -18.65 -13.81
CA THR A 373 -22.90 -19.37 -14.66
C THR A 373 -22.97 -18.83 -16.10
N PHE A 374 -22.64 -17.56 -16.32
CA PHE A 374 -22.61 -16.96 -17.66
C PHE A 374 -21.47 -17.47 -18.55
N LEU A 375 -20.52 -18.21 -17.99
CA LEU A 375 -19.44 -18.86 -18.75
C LEU A 375 -19.70 -20.35 -19.01
N LYS A 376 -20.77 -20.93 -18.46
CA LYS A 376 -21.15 -22.31 -18.81
C LYS A 376 -21.54 -22.37 -20.29
N PRO A 377 -21.09 -23.38 -21.04
CA PRO A 377 -21.67 -23.66 -22.35
C PRO A 377 -23.20 -23.78 -22.20
N SER A 378 -23.95 -23.14 -23.07
CA SER A 378 -25.38 -23.41 -23.17
C SER A 378 -25.54 -24.90 -23.42
N THR A 379 -26.07 -25.63 -22.46
CA THR A 379 -26.52 -27.00 -22.68
C THR A 379 -27.66 -26.90 -23.70
N SER A 380 -27.38 -27.35 -24.92
CA SER A 380 -28.36 -27.48 -25.99
C SER A 380 -29.36 -28.60 -25.63
N ASN A 381 -30.27 -28.33 -24.69
CA ASN A 381 -31.37 -29.21 -24.34
C ASN A 381 -32.60 -28.42 -23.84
N ASP A 382 -32.94 -27.31 -24.50
CA ASP A 382 -34.27 -26.69 -24.39
C ASP A 382 -34.81 -26.32 -25.79
N GLN A 383 -34.68 -27.27 -26.73
CA GLN A 383 -35.49 -27.33 -27.92
C GLN A 383 -36.10 -28.71 -28.00
N THR A 384 -37.14 -28.95 -27.22
CA THR A 384 -38.22 -29.87 -27.59
C THR A 384 -39.38 -29.64 -26.62
N ILE A 385 -40.41 -29.10 -27.16
CA ILE A 385 -41.85 -29.14 -27.09
C ILE A 385 -42.43 -27.75 -26.85
#